data_ce9a7fef277481f2644de0c241fb17c7
#
_entry.id   ce9a7fef277481f2644de0c241fb17c7
#
_cell.length_a   1.000
_cell.length_b   1.000
_cell.length_c   1.000
_cell.angle_alpha   90.00
_cell.angle_beta   90.00
_cell.angle_gamma   90.00
#
_symmetry.space_group_name_H-M   'P 1'
#
loop_
_entity.id
_entity.type
_entity.pdbx_description
1 polymer ?
#
loop_
_entity_poly.entity_id
_entity_poly.type
_entity_poly.pdbx_seq_one_letter_code
_entity_poly.pdbx_strand_id
1 'polypeptide(L)'
;MGSLRVSVYFLRFYAMVSIQITISQSRMCIPEKQAALFILGDSLFDVGNNNYINTTTSAQANFEPYGGTFFRYPTGRFSDGRVIPDFVAEYAKLPLILPYLHPASYLDYIFGANFASAGSGALVETRQGTVTDLQTQASYFKRVSKLLKKKLGDRGAKAFLARSVYIINAGSNDYGAVLFTNSSTHAIPNPQGFVDIVIGNISSVIQEIYEEGGRKFGFSNVGPINCFPIARMLVNGSSLDACQEEAASAIARLHNRALPTMLQKLEKQLKGFKYSLTDFYSALVELMKYPSKYGFLEGEVACCGGGAYRGDNSCGGKRGIEEFELCDNINDYVFFDSSHPTETAAQHFASLMWTGNSDFTHPYNLKQLFNM
;
A
#
# COMPACT_ATOMS: atom_id res chain seq x y z
N MET A 1 -43.24 -64.95 11.22
CA MET A 1 -43.44 -63.93 10.12
C MET A 1 -43.50 -62.50 10.61
N GLY A 2 -42.84 -62.16 11.71
CA GLY A 2 -42.86 -60.82 12.30
C GLY A 2 -41.54 -59.96 12.13
N SER A 3 -40.47 -60.60 11.70
CA SER A 3 -39.14 -59.95 11.71
C SER A 3 -38.80 -59.18 10.44
N LEU A 4 -39.44 -59.44 9.31
CA LEU A 4 -39.10 -58.82 8.02
C LEU A 4 -39.77 -57.44 7.80
N ARG A 5 -40.87 -57.15 8.51
CA ARG A 5 -41.59 -55.88 8.34
C ARG A 5 -40.97 -54.69 9.10
N VAL A 6 -40.29 -54.95 10.19
CA VAL A 6 -39.60 -53.88 10.99
C VAL A 6 -38.36 -53.35 10.32
N SER A 7 -37.56 -54.20 9.64
CA SER A 7 -36.37 -53.77 8.89
C SER A 7 -36.67 -52.85 7.72
N VAL A 8 -37.80 -53.01 7.03
CA VAL A 8 -38.18 -52.19 5.87
C VAL A 8 -38.59 -50.77 6.28
N TYR A 9 -39.20 -50.62 7.47
CA TYR A 9 -39.57 -49.29 7.99
C TYR A 9 -38.35 -48.48 8.48
N PHE A 10 -37.37 -49.15 9.09
CA PHE A 10 -36.12 -48.50 9.48
C PHE A 10 -35.28 -48.03 8.27
N LEU A 11 -35.20 -48.82 7.22
CA LEU A 11 -34.50 -48.44 5.98
C LEU A 11 -35.21 -47.29 5.24
N ARG A 12 -36.52 -47.20 5.26
CA ARG A 12 -37.26 -46.07 4.67
C ARG A 12 -37.14 -44.79 5.51
N PHE A 13 -37.05 -44.90 6.83
CA PHE A 13 -36.86 -43.74 7.70
C PHE A 13 -35.43 -43.17 7.58
N TYR A 14 -34.39 -44.03 7.45
CA TYR A 14 -33.01 -43.61 7.18
C TYR A 14 -32.86 -42.99 5.79
N ALA A 15 -33.54 -43.49 4.78
CA ALA A 15 -33.51 -42.92 3.43
C ALA A 15 -34.22 -41.54 3.35
N MET A 16 -35.26 -41.29 4.17
CA MET A 16 -35.92 -39.97 4.21
C MET A 16 -35.15 -38.94 5.04
N VAL A 17 -34.41 -39.34 6.06
CA VAL A 17 -33.56 -38.41 6.86
C VAL A 17 -32.28 -38.03 6.11
N SER A 18 -31.82 -38.87 5.17
CA SER A 18 -30.60 -38.59 4.36
C SER A 18 -30.80 -37.60 3.21
N ILE A 19 -32.05 -37.21 2.90
CA ILE A 19 -32.35 -36.31 1.74
C ILE A 19 -32.58 -34.86 2.16
N GLN A 20 -32.47 -34.50 3.44
CA GLN A 20 -32.64 -33.15 3.92
C GLN A 20 -31.39 -32.56 4.58
N ILE A 21 -30.18 -32.98 4.23
CA ILE A 21 -29.03 -32.11 4.36
C ILE A 21 -29.02 -31.22 3.10
N THR A 22 -29.98 -30.34 3.03
CA THR A 22 -29.81 -29.12 2.25
C THR A 22 -28.59 -28.45 2.85
N ILE A 23 -27.46 -28.49 2.14
CA ILE A 23 -26.32 -27.61 2.39
C ILE A 23 -26.89 -26.20 2.26
N SER A 24 -27.35 -25.65 3.37
CA SER A 24 -27.54 -24.22 3.50
C SER A 24 -26.15 -23.64 3.29
N GLN A 25 -25.81 -23.36 2.04
CA GLN A 25 -24.75 -22.38 1.78
C GLN A 25 -25.23 -21.13 2.50
N SER A 26 -24.68 -20.89 3.69
CA SER A 26 -24.89 -19.64 4.39
C SER A 26 -24.40 -18.55 3.44
N ARG A 27 -25.34 -17.94 2.72
CA ARG A 27 -25.03 -16.72 1.97
C ARG A 27 -24.52 -15.74 3.00
N MET A 28 -23.21 -15.44 2.93
CA MET A 28 -22.60 -14.46 3.80
C MET A 28 -23.33 -13.14 3.53
N CYS A 29 -24.14 -12.70 4.49
CA CYS A 29 -24.82 -11.40 4.40
C CYS A 29 -23.80 -10.32 4.73
N ILE A 30 -23.19 -9.75 3.69
CA ILE A 30 -22.38 -8.52 3.87
C ILE A 30 -23.37 -7.39 4.15
N PRO A 31 -23.17 -6.59 5.22
CA PRO A 31 -23.99 -5.42 5.46
C PRO A 31 -24.06 -4.53 4.22
N GLU A 32 -25.24 -4.04 3.87
CA GLU A 32 -25.52 -3.36 2.60
C GLU A 32 -24.63 -2.11 2.40
N LYS A 33 -24.16 -1.51 3.49
CA LYS A 33 -23.30 -0.32 3.50
C LYS A 33 -21.81 -0.62 3.71
N GLN A 34 -21.40 -1.87 3.88
CA GLN A 34 -20.00 -2.18 4.14
C GLN A 34 -19.17 -1.98 2.86
N ALA A 35 -18.18 -1.09 2.91
CA ALA A 35 -17.14 -0.95 1.92
C ALA A 35 -15.88 -1.68 2.40
N ALA A 36 -15.16 -2.32 1.48
CA ALA A 36 -13.85 -2.89 1.75
C ALA A 36 -12.73 -1.92 1.36
N LEU A 37 -11.53 -2.15 1.89
CA LEU A 37 -10.31 -1.43 1.53
C LEU A 37 -9.34 -2.39 0.81
N PHE A 38 -9.08 -2.16 -0.47
CA PHE A 38 -8.09 -2.86 -1.26
C PHE A 38 -6.86 -1.98 -1.45
N ILE A 39 -5.67 -2.55 -1.22
CA ILE A 39 -4.42 -1.78 -1.11
C ILE A 39 -3.41 -2.37 -2.09
N LEU A 40 -2.87 -1.52 -2.97
CA LEU A 40 -1.79 -1.85 -3.88
C LEU A 40 -0.66 -0.83 -3.70
N GLY A 41 0.58 -1.25 -3.89
CA GLY A 41 1.69 -0.32 -3.82
C GLY A 41 3.00 -0.94 -3.36
N ASP A 42 3.81 -0.10 -2.76
CA ASP A 42 5.18 -0.39 -2.34
C ASP A 42 5.32 -0.49 -0.81
N SER A 43 6.53 -0.20 -0.29
CA SER A 43 6.84 -0.30 1.14
C SER A 43 6.06 0.66 2.05
N LEU A 44 5.57 1.80 1.54
CA LEU A 44 4.72 2.70 2.32
C LEU A 44 3.36 2.08 2.65
N PHE A 45 2.95 1.07 1.86
CA PHE A 45 1.64 0.43 1.97
C PHE A 45 1.71 -1.07 2.29
N ASP A 46 2.88 -1.73 2.19
CA ASP A 46 3.04 -3.16 2.47
C ASP A 46 2.87 -3.45 3.98
N VAL A 47 1.92 -4.31 4.30
CA VAL A 47 1.65 -4.77 5.67
C VAL A 47 2.29 -6.13 5.98
N GLY A 48 3.23 -6.57 5.13
CA GLY A 48 4.06 -7.76 5.34
C GLY A 48 3.93 -8.84 4.26
N ASN A 49 3.50 -8.52 3.02
CA ASN A 49 3.49 -9.48 1.91
C ASN A 49 4.88 -10.04 1.61
N ASN A 50 5.92 -9.21 1.74
CA ASN A 50 7.29 -9.65 1.46
C ASN A 50 7.83 -10.73 2.42
N ASN A 51 7.13 -11.02 3.52
CA ASN A 51 7.44 -12.16 4.38
C ASN A 51 7.12 -13.51 3.72
N TYR A 52 6.33 -13.52 2.65
CA TYR A 52 5.78 -14.72 2.00
C TYR A 52 6.30 -14.95 0.57
N ILE A 53 7.27 -14.15 0.14
CA ILE A 53 7.93 -14.31 -1.18
C ILE A 53 9.42 -14.56 -1.01
N ASN A 54 10.04 -15.18 -2.01
CA ASN A 54 11.50 -15.30 -2.07
C ASN A 54 12.09 -13.94 -2.48
N THR A 55 12.69 -13.24 -1.52
CA THR A 55 13.21 -11.88 -1.70
C THR A 55 14.49 -11.65 -0.91
N THR A 56 15.11 -10.50 -1.14
CA THR A 56 16.30 -10.07 -0.39
C THR A 56 15.92 -9.41 0.93
N THR A 57 16.81 -9.47 1.91
CA THR A 57 16.61 -8.82 3.23
C THR A 57 16.38 -7.31 3.09
N SER A 58 16.91 -6.67 2.04
CA SER A 58 16.66 -5.24 1.77
C SER A 58 15.20 -4.93 1.43
N ALA A 59 14.43 -5.91 0.99
CA ALA A 59 12.99 -5.80 0.74
C ALA A 59 12.14 -6.38 1.89
N GLN A 60 12.72 -6.61 3.07
CA GLN A 60 12.06 -7.13 4.26
C GLN A 60 12.24 -6.21 5.47
N ALA A 61 11.23 -6.19 6.34
CA ALA A 61 11.21 -5.51 7.63
C ALA A 61 10.60 -6.43 8.72
N ASN A 62 10.97 -7.72 8.68
CA ASN A 62 10.51 -8.77 9.59
C ASN A 62 11.52 -9.10 10.69
N PHE A 63 12.27 -8.10 11.12
CA PHE A 63 13.27 -8.16 12.19
C PHE A 63 13.26 -6.86 13.00
N GLU A 64 13.76 -6.93 14.23
CA GLU A 64 13.87 -5.75 15.09
C GLU A 64 14.83 -4.70 14.49
N PRO A 65 14.54 -3.39 14.71
CA PRO A 65 13.52 -2.80 15.59
C PRO A 65 12.18 -2.49 14.89
N TYR A 66 11.93 -2.97 13.65
CA TYR A 66 10.66 -2.78 12.96
C TYR A 66 9.49 -3.34 13.79
N GLY A 67 8.34 -2.64 13.81
CA GLY A 67 7.13 -3.07 14.51
C GLY A 67 7.17 -2.93 16.04
N GLY A 68 8.25 -2.35 16.59
CA GLY A 68 8.51 -2.30 18.05
C GLY A 68 7.51 -1.45 18.84
N THR A 69 6.84 -0.46 18.25
CA THR A 69 5.89 0.42 18.95
C THR A 69 4.52 -0.22 19.13
N PHE A 70 3.73 -0.34 18.09
CA PHE A 70 2.35 -0.83 18.15
C PHE A 70 2.25 -2.35 18.32
N PHE A 71 2.92 -3.09 17.44
CA PHE A 71 2.79 -4.56 17.39
C PHE A 71 3.63 -5.28 18.45
N ARG A 72 4.71 -4.65 18.93
CA ARG A 72 5.70 -5.24 19.85
C ARG A 72 6.49 -6.41 19.26
N TYR A 73 6.42 -6.61 17.95
CA TYR A 73 7.17 -7.58 17.16
C TYR A 73 7.19 -7.19 15.68
N PRO A 74 8.19 -7.63 14.92
CA PRO A 74 8.30 -7.33 13.49
C PRO A 74 7.19 -8.00 12.68
N THR A 75 6.49 -7.21 11.85
CA THR A 75 5.37 -7.68 11.03
C THR A 75 5.68 -7.68 9.54
N GLY A 76 6.80 -7.11 9.13
CA GLY A 76 7.15 -6.86 7.74
C GLY A 76 6.76 -5.46 7.23
N ARG A 77 6.17 -4.62 8.09
CA ARG A 77 5.93 -3.20 7.81
C ARG A 77 7.24 -2.40 7.93
N PHE A 78 7.52 -1.56 6.96
CA PHE A 78 8.66 -0.65 6.98
C PHE A 78 8.36 0.58 7.85
N SER A 79 8.22 0.34 9.16
CA SER A 79 7.94 1.33 10.19
C SER A 79 8.25 0.72 11.56
N ASP A 80 8.42 1.57 12.57
CA ASP A 80 8.44 1.16 13.97
C ASP A 80 7.10 0.56 14.45
N GLY A 81 6.00 0.81 13.70
CA GLY A 81 4.67 0.32 14.03
C GLY A 81 3.78 0.18 12.80
N ARG A 82 2.62 0.86 12.83
CA ARG A 82 1.65 0.87 11.73
C ARG A 82 2.16 1.69 10.55
N VAL A 83 1.66 1.35 9.35
CA VAL A 83 1.87 2.10 8.11
C VAL A 83 0.57 2.80 7.69
N ILE A 84 0.63 3.67 6.67
CA ILE A 84 -0.50 4.49 6.22
C ILE A 84 -1.82 3.71 6.05
N PRO A 85 -1.85 2.53 5.38
CA PRO A 85 -3.10 1.77 5.21
C PRO A 85 -3.72 1.26 6.50
N ASP A 86 -2.94 1.01 7.55
CA ASP A 86 -3.47 0.57 8.85
C ASP A 86 -4.36 1.66 9.47
N PHE A 87 -3.90 2.92 9.42
CA PHE A 87 -4.67 4.06 9.90
C PHE A 87 -5.89 4.34 9.04
N VAL A 88 -5.78 4.19 7.71
CA VAL A 88 -6.93 4.32 6.81
C VAL A 88 -7.99 3.26 7.14
N ALA A 89 -7.59 2.01 7.42
CA ALA A 89 -8.51 0.96 7.85
C ALA A 89 -9.19 1.32 9.19
N GLU A 90 -8.42 1.80 10.16
CA GLU A 90 -8.94 2.24 11.46
C GLU A 90 -9.96 3.37 11.31
N TYR A 91 -9.64 4.40 10.52
CA TYR A 91 -10.56 5.52 10.25
C TYR A 91 -11.84 5.07 9.54
N ALA A 92 -11.73 4.08 8.66
CA ALA A 92 -12.88 3.46 7.98
C ALA A 92 -13.64 2.47 8.87
N LYS A 93 -13.22 2.27 10.14
CA LYS A 93 -13.77 1.28 11.08
C LYS A 93 -13.70 -0.16 10.55
N LEU A 94 -12.65 -0.45 9.81
CA LEU A 94 -12.30 -1.78 9.34
C LEU A 94 -11.25 -2.40 10.29
N PRO A 95 -11.16 -3.75 10.36
CA PRO A 95 -10.00 -4.38 10.98
C PRO A 95 -8.73 -4.02 10.21
N LEU A 96 -7.55 -4.22 10.80
CA LEU A 96 -6.30 -4.15 10.07
C LEU A 96 -6.35 -5.11 8.89
N ILE A 97 -6.05 -4.61 7.70
CA ILE A 97 -6.13 -5.40 6.47
C ILE A 97 -4.91 -6.32 6.39
N LEU A 98 -5.15 -7.62 6.26
CA LEU A 98 -4.08 -8.61 6.18
C LEU A 98 -3.35 -8.55 4.83
N PRO A 99 -2.05 -8.91 4.81
CA PRO A 99 -1.34 -9.12 3.55
C PRO A 99 -2.00 -10.26 2.76
N TYR A 100 -2.18 -10.09 1.46
CA TYR A 100 -2.85 -11.07 0.59
C TYR A 100 -2.18 -12.45 0.62
N LEU A 101 -0.85 -12.48 0.72
CA LEU A 101 -0.06 -13.72 0.75
C LEU A 101 -0.07 -14.43 2.11
N HIS A 102 -0.61 -13.81 3.16
CA HIS A 102 -0.77 -14.46 4.46
C HIS A 102 -1.75 -15.64 4.36
N PRO A 103 -1.43 -16.83 4.93
CA PRO A 103 -2.28 -18.03 4.80
C PRO A 103 -3.73 -17.85 5.25
N ALA A 104 -4.00 -16.96 6.20
CA ALA A 104 -5.36 -16.68 6.70
C ALA A 104 -6.13 -15.65 5.86
N SER A 105 -5.51 -14.96 4.90
CA SER A 105 -6.15 -13.88 4.14
C SER A 105 -7.33 -14.33 3.28
N TYR A 106 -7.29 -15.59 2.80
CA TYR A 106 -8.35 -16.14 1.96
C TYR A 106 -9.69 -16.36 2.69
N LEU A 107 -9.71 -16.25 4.01
CA LEU A 107 -10.90 -16.52 4.81
C LEU A 107 -11.95 -15.41 4.67
N ASP A 108 -11.54 -14.16 4.48
CA ASP A 108 -12.52 -13.09 4.49
C ASP A 108 -12.05 -11.79 3.78
N TYR A 109 -12.28 -11.73 2.46
CA TYR A 109 -12.02 -10.52 1.67
C TYR A 109 -13.16 -9.46 1.76
N ILE A 110 -14.13 -9.64 2.64
CA ILE A 110 -15.21 -8.65 2.82
C ILE A 110 -14.73 -7.34 3.45
N PHE A 111 -13.57 -7.35 4.11
CA PHE A 111 -12.92 -6.14 4.60
C PHE A 111 -11.88 -5.60 3.63
N GLY A 112 -11.47 -6.40 2.64
CA GLY A 112 -10.44 -6.07 1.66
C GLY A 112 -9.24 -6.99 1.70
N ALA A 113 -8.16 -6.57 1.04
CA ALA A 113 -6.85 -7.23 1.06
C ALA A 113 -5.75 -6.23 0.75
N ASN A 114 -4.57 -6.45 1.31
CA ASN A 114 -3.37 -5.69 0.98
C ASN A 114 -2.50 -6.51 0.04
N PHE A 115 -2.25 -6.01 -1.18
CA PHE A 115 -1.42 -6.62 -2.21
C PHE A 115 -0.06 -5.95 -2.34
N ALA A 116 0.17 -4.84 -1.63
CA ALA A 116 1.40 -4.05 -1.71
C ALA A 116 2.63 -4.91 -1.40
N SER A 117 3.74 -4.57 -2.02
CA SER A 117 5.02 -5.28 -1.86
C SER A 117 6.16 -4.28 -1.78
N ALA A 118 6.90 -4.30 -0.68
CA ALA A 118 8.01 -3.38 -0.47
C ALA A 118 9.04 -3.47 -1.59
N GLY A 119 9.40 -2.31 -2.14
CA GLY A 119 10.33 -2.21 -3.28
C GLY A 119 9.68 -2.33 -4.64
N SER A 120 8.37 -2.61 -4.74
CA SER A 120 7.69 -2.70 -6.03
C SER A 120 7.59 -1.34 -6.74
N GLY A 121 7.64 -1.38 -8.07
CA GLY A 121 7.34 -0.26 -8.94
C GLY A 121 6.07 -0.48 -9.75
N ALA A 122 5.72 0.50 -10.55
CA ALA A 122 4.71 0.37 -11.60
C ALA A 122 5.20 -0.51 -12.75
N LEU A 123 6.52 -0.58 -12.95
CA LEU A 123 7.17 -1.40 -13.98
C LEU A 123 7.52 -2.77 -13.43
N VAL A 124 7.34 -3.80 -14.27
CA VAL A 124 7.70 -5.20 -13.95
C VAL A 124 9.22 -5.33 -13.75
N GLU A 125 10.01 -4.53 -14.46
CA GLU A 125 11.47 -4.51 -14.41
C GLU A 125 12.01 -3.97 -13.08
N THR A 126 11.21 -3.19 -12.35
CA THR A 126 11.63 -2.62 -11.06
C THR A 126 11.78 -3.72 -10.02
N ARG A 127 13.03 -4.03 -9.66
CA ARG A 127 13.40 -5.14 -8.75
C ARG A 127 12.80 -6.49 -9.15
N GLN A 128 12.77 -6.76 -10.45
CA GLN A 128 12.19 -7.97 -11.04
C GLN A 128 12.65 -9.24 -10.32
N GLY A 129 11.71 -10.13 -10.02
CA GLY A 129 11.95 -11.43 -9.39
C GLY A 129 12.18 -11.38 -7.87
N THR A 130 12.28 -10.18 -7.27
CA THR A 130 12.47 -10.02 -5.82
C THR A 130 11.28 -9.38 -5.12
N VAL A 131 10.35 -8.79 -5.85
CA VAL A 131 9.15 -8.14 -5.33
C VAL A 131 7.92 -8.51 -6.17
N THR A 132 6.73 -8.25 -5.65
CA THR A 132 5.48 -8.39 -6.40
C THR A 132 5.17 -7.05 -7.07
N ASP A 133 5.45 -6.91 -8.37
CA ASP A 133 5.19 -5.71 -9.15
C ASP A 133 3.69 -5.33 -9.19
N LEU A 134 3.38 -4.08 -9.56
CA LEU A 134 2.02 -3.55 -9.53
C LEU A 134 1.04 -4.33 -10.43
N GLN A 135 1.50 -4.83 -11.59
CA GLN A 135 0.68 -5.64 -12.50
C GLN A 135 0.34 -7.00 -11.89
N THR A 136 1.31 -7.63 -11.20
CA THR A 136 1.10 -8.87 -10.45
C THR A 136 0.13 -8.65 -9.29
N GLN A 137 0.23 -7.52 -8.57
CA GLN A 137 -0.73 -7.13 -7.52
C GLN A 137 -2.16 -7.00 -8.07
N ALA A 138 -2.33 -6.39 -9.26
CA ALA A 138 -3.63 -6.33 -9.94
C ALA A 138 -4.15 -7.74 -10.31
N SER A 139 -3.28 -8.64 -10.71
CA SER A 139 -3.65 -10.03 -10.99
C SER A 139 -4.13 -10.77 -9.73
N TYR A 140 -3.53 -10.50 -8.58
CA TYR A 140 -3.99 -11.01 -7.28
C TYR A 140 -5.37 -10.45 -6.93
N PHE A 141 -5.60 -9.16 -7.13
CA PHE A 141 -6.93 -8.56 -6.96
C PHE A 141 -7.97 -9.24 -7.86
N LYS A 142 -7.67 -9.53 -9.13
CA LYS A 142 -8.58 -10.28 -10.02
C LYS A 142 -8.95 -11.68 -9.47
N ARG A 143 -8.00 -12.35 -8.81
CA ARG A 143 -8.31 -13.64 -8.13
C ARG A 143 -9.28 -13.44 -6.96
N VAL A 144 -9.10 -12.38 -6.17
CA VAL A 144 -10.03 -12.01 -5.09
C VAL A 144 -11.41 -11.66 -5.65
N SER A 145 -11.48 -10.85 -6.70
CA SER A 145 -12.74 -10.53 -7.41
C SER A 145 -13.48 -11.80 -7.86
N LYS A 146 -12.76 -12.77 -8.45
CA LYS A 146 -13.34 -14.05 -8.85
C LYS A 146 -13.90 -14.86 -7.67
N LEU A 147 -13.21 -14.84 -6.53
CA LEU A 147 -13.70 -15.50 -5.30
C LEU A 147 -14.94 -14.80 -4.76
N LEU A 148 -14.97 -13.47 -4.75
CA LEU A 148 -16.15 -12.70 -4.36
C LEU A 148 -17.33 -12.95 -5.30
N LYS A 149 -17.13 -13.04 -6.62
CA LYS A 149 -18.17 -13.43 -7.58
C LYS A 149 -18.73 -14.83 -7.28
N LYS A 150 -17.88 -15.78 -6.92
CA LYS A 150 -18.31 -17.12 -6.51
C LYS A 150 -19.15 -17.11 -5.21
N LYS A 151 -18.80 -16.25 -4.24
CA LYS A 151 -19.49 -16.16 -2.93
C LYS A 151 -20.78 -15.35 -2.99
N LEU A 152 -20.80 -14.24 -3.71
CA LEU A 152 -21.89 -13.24 -3.70
C LEU A 152 -22.76 -13.27 -4.96
N GLY A 153 -22.36 -14.03 -5.97
CA GLY A 153 -22.89 -13.92 -7.33
C GLY A 153 -22.38 -12.66 -8.05
N ASP A 154 -22.48 -12.64 -9.38
CA ASP A 154 -21.91 -11.54 -10.20
C ASP A 154 -22.49 -10.17 -9.83
N ARG A 155 -23.81 -10.07 -9.64
CA ARG A 155 -24.47 -8.82 -9.26
C ARG A 155 -24.04 -8.33 -7.87
N GLY A 156 -23.99 -9.24 -6.90
CA GLY A 156 -23.59 -8.93 -5.52
C GLY A 156 -22.13 -8.49 -5.45
N ALA A 157 -21.23 -9.21 -6.11
CA ALA A 157 -19.81 -8.89 -6.16
C ALA A 157 -19.57 -7.54 -6.85
N LYS A 158 -20.22 -7.29 -8.00
CA LYS A 158 -20.11 -6.01 -8.70
C LYS A 158 -20.57 -4.83 -7.84
N ALA A 159 -21.67 -4.98 -7.13
CA ALA A 159 -22.16 -3.94 -6.20
C ALA A 159 -21.21 -3.74 -5.02
N PHE A 160 -20.64 -4.83 -4.46
CA PHE A 160 -19.66 -4.77 -3.39
C PHE A 160 -18.36 -4.09 -3.82
N LEU A 161 -17.79 -4.49 -4.96
CA LEU A 161 -16.56 -3.90 -5.51
C LEU A 161 -16.73 -2.42 -5.88
N ALA A 162 -17.92 -2.03 -6.37
CA ALA A 162 -18.19 -0.65 -6.74
C ALA A 162 -18.26 0.31 -5.54
N ARG A 163 -18.67 -0.17 -4.36
CA ARG A 163 -18.68 0.66 -3.14
C ARG A 163 -17.38 0.59 -2.34
N SER A 164 -16.52 -0.39 -2.63
CA SER A 164 -15.20 -0.53 -2.00
C SER A 164 -14.24 0.57 -2.45
N VAL A 165 -13.22 0.84 -1.63
CA VAL A 165 -12.19 1.84 -1.89
C VAL A 165 -10.88 1.14 -2.20
N TYR A 166 -10.15 1.64 -3.19
CA TYR A 166 -8.87 1.12 -3.67
C TYR A 166 -7.80 2.18 -3.46
N ILE A 167 -6.78 1.92 -2.64
CA ILE A 167 -5.67 2.85 -2.50
C ILE A 167 -4.44 2.32 -3.22
N ILE A 168 -3.77 3.19 -3.97
CA ILE A 168 -2.63 2.83 -4.83
C ILE A 168 -1.51 3.84 -4.61
N ASN A 169 -0.29 3.34 -4.35
CA ASN A 169 0.94 4.13 -4.29
C ASN A 169 2.03 3.43 -5.11
N ALA A 170 2.54 4.09 -6.16
CA ALA A 170 3.57 3.52 -7.03
C ALA A 170 4.33 4.62 -7.78
N GLY A 171 5.57 4.31 -8.20
CA GLY A 171 6.43 5.19 -8.99
C GLY A 171 7.76 5.50 -8.32
N SER A 172 7.79 5.64 -6.99
CA SER A 172 9.01 6.01 -6.27
C SER A 172 10.16 5.03 -6.50
N ASN A 173 9.88 3.73 -6.47
CA ASN A 173 10.91 2.71 -6.67
C ASN A 173 11.38 2.62 -8.12
N ASP A 174 10.52 2.92 -9.11
CA ASP A 174 10.92 2.97 -10.53
C ASP A 174 12.00 4.04 -10.73
N TYR A 175 11.79 5.21 -10.16
CA TYR A 175 12.74 6.33 -10.25
C TYR A 175 13.98 6.09 -9.39
N GLY A 176 13.81 5.62 -8.16
CA GLY A 176 14.91 5.30 -7.25
C GLY A 176 15.83 4.23 -7.80
N ALA A 177 15.31 3.20 -8.46
CA ALA A 177 16.12 2.15 -9.06
C ALA A 177 17.08 2.68 -10.13
N VAL A 178 16.68 3.68 -10.91
CA VAL A 178 17.55 4.30 -11.92
C VAL A 178 18.50 5.33 -11.31
N LEU A 179 17.99 6.15 -10.38
CA LEU A 179 18.77 7.25 -9.78
C LEU A 179 19.91 6.74 -8.88
N PHE A 180 19.68 5.68 -8.12
CA PHE A 180 20.63 5.19 -7.12
C PHE A 180 21.57 4.10 -7.66
N THR A 181 21.27 3.48 -8.82
CA THR A 181 22.17 2.50 -9.45
C THR A 181 23.17 3.12 -10.44
N ASN A 182 22.84 4.24 -11.08
CA ASN A 182 23.73 4.93 -12.00
C ASN A 182 24.62 5.95 -11.27
N SER A 183 25.67 5.45 -10.60
CA SER A 183 26.56 6.23 -9.73
C SER A 183 27.35 7.37 -10.40
N SER A 184 27.40 7.44 -11.75
CA SER A 184 28.19 8.46 -12.45
C SER A 184 27.41 9.69 -12.91
N THR A 185 26.11 9.62 -13.07
CA THR A 185 25.32 10.73 -13.61
C THR A 185 24.04 11.06 -12.84
N HIS A 186 23.50 10.15 -12.03
CA HIS A 186 22.20 10.28 -11.35
C HIS A 186 21.10 10.85 -12.28
N ALA A 187 21.20 10.60 -13.58
CA ALA A 187 20.36 11.18 -14.61
C ALA A 187 19.60 10.10 -15.37
N ILE A 188 18.32 10.36 -15.62
CA ILE A 188 17.48 9.56 -16.49
C ILE A 188 17.53 10.17 -17.90
N PRO A 189 17.98 9.45 -18.94
CA PRO A 189 18.23 10.04 -20.27
C PRO A 189 16.99 10.68 -20.91
N ASN A 190 15.80 10.15 -20.66
CA ASN A 190 14.52 10.73 -21.12
C ASN A 190 13.51 10.73 -19.97
N PRO A 191 13.58 11.70 -19.04
CA PRO A 191 12.74 11.71 -17.87
C PRO A 191 11.23 11.72 -18.20
N GLN A 192 10.82 12.50 -19.19
CA GLN A 192 9.40 12.56 -19.59
C GLN A 192 8.91 11.23 -20.15
N GLY A 193 9.65 10.62 -21.08
CA GLY A 193 9.27 9.32 -21.65
C GLY A 193 9.25 8.21 -20.59
N PHE A 194 10.14 8.26 -19.59
CA PHE A 194 10.12 7.31 -18.49
C PHE A 194 8.91 7.50 -17.58
N VAL A 195 8.56 8.74 -17.27
CA VAL A 195 7.33 9.08 -16.53
C VAL A 195 6.09 8.62 -17.29
N ASP A 196 6.03 8.83 -18.60
CA ASP A 196 4.90 8.42 -19.42
C ASP A 196 4.68 6.89 -19.39
N ILE A 197 5.76 6.11 -19.37
CA ILE A 197 5.69 4.65 -19.22
C ILE A 197 5.18 4.26 -17.82
N VAL A 198 5.71 4.85 -16.75
CA VAL A 198 5.28 4.60 -15.37
C VAL A 198 3.80 4.93 -15.19
N ILE A 199 3.37 6.12 -15.61
CA ILE A 199 1.96 6.56 -15.54
C ILE A 199 1.05 5.69 -16.40
N GLY A 200 1.53 5.24 -17.57
CA GLY A 200 0.81 4.30 -18.43
C GLY A 200 0.52 2.97 -17.74
N ASN A 201 1.49 2.41 -17.03
CA ASN A 201 1.32 1.17 -16.25
C ASN A 201 0.36 1.35 -15.08
N ILE A 202 0.46 2.45 -14.33
CA ILE A 202 -0.51 2.79 -13.27
C ILE A 202 -1.92 2.89 -13.87
N SER A 203 -2.08 3.57 -15.00
CA SER A 203 -3.37 3.70 -15.69
C SER A 203 -3.95 2.35 -16.10
N SER A 204 -3.12 1.43 -16.60
CA SER A 204 -3.55 0.09 -16.98
C SER A 204 -4.09 -0.69 -15.78
N VAL A 205 -3.40 -0.66 -14.64
CA VAL A 205 -3.84 -1.31 -13.40
C VAL A 205 -5.16 -0.72 -12.89
N ILE A 206 -5.33 0.60 -12.94
CA ILE A 206 -6.60 1.25 -12.57
C ILE A 206 -7.74 0.74 -13.45
N GLN A 207 -7.53 0.65 -14.77
CA GLN A 207 -8.53 0.18 -15.71
C GLN A 207 -8.89 -1.28 -15.46
N GLU A 208 -7.93 -2.15 -15.17
CA GLU A 208 -8.18 -3.54 -14.81
C GLU A 208 -9.05 -3.67 -13.55
N ILE A 209 -8.76 -2.88 -12.50
CA ILE A 209 -9.58 -2.85 -11.28
C ILE A 209 -10.98 -2.30 -11.58
N TYR A 210 -11.08 -1.29 -12.44
CA TYR A 210 -12.36 -0.72 -12.87
C TYR A 210 -13.22 -1.75 -13.63
N GLU A 211 -12.64 -2.54 -14.52
CA GLU A 211 -13.31 -3.61 -15.26
C GLU A 211 -13.88 -4.68 -14.33
N GLU A 212 -13.17 -5.02 -13.25
CA GLU A 212 -13.64 -5.93 -12.21
C GLU A 212 -14.78 -5.35 -11.36
N GLY A 213 -15.00 -4.04 -11.39
CA GLY A 213 -16.09 -3.35 -10.68
C GLY A 213 -15.67 -2.18 -9.80
N GLY A 214 -14.37 -1.94 -9.60
CA GLY A 214 -13.86 -0.82 -8.81
C GLY A 214 -14.30 0.55 -9.33
N ARG A 215 -14.59 1.49 -8.42
CA ARG A 215 -15.07 2.83 -8.78
C ARG A 215 -14.43 3.96 -7.99
N LYS A 216 -13.89 3.71 -6.82
CA LYS A 216 -13.46 4.74 -5.87
C LYS A 216 -11.98 4.51 -5.51
N PHE A 217 -11.12 5.40 -5.97
CA PHE A 217 -9.68 5.22 -5.92
C PHE A 217 -8.99 6.32 -5.12
N GLY A 218 -8.07 5.95 -4.24
CA GLY A 218 -7.20 6.86 -3.52
C GLY A 218 -5.76 6.73 -3.99
N PHE A 219 -5.09 7.85 -4.15
CA PHE A 219 -3.69 7.93 -4.56
C PHE A 219 -2.91 8.84 -3.65
N SER A 220 -1.63 8.55 -3.47
CA SER A 220 -0.62 9.54 -3.11
C SER A 220 0.29 9.78 -4.30
N ASN A 221 0.76 11.01 -4.48
CA ASN A 221 1.79 11.28 -5.45
C ASN A 221 3.18 10.83 -4.93
N VAL A 222 4.20 10.88 -5.80
CA VAL A 222 5.58 10.51 -5.45
C VAL A 222 6.20 11.59 -4.57
N GLY A 223 6.82 11.17 -3.46
CA GLY A 223 7.53 12.06 -2.53
C GLY A 223 8.82 12.67 -3.11
N PRO A 224 9.49 13.54 -2.36
CA PRO A 224 10.76 14.16 -2.72
C PRO A 224 11.91 13.15 -2.57
N ILE A 225 12.06 12.22 -3.53
CA ILE A 225 12.95 11.05 -3.47
C ILE A 225 14.38 11.42 -3.07
N ASN A 226 14.89 12.54 -3.58
CA ASN A 226 16.25 13.01 -3.29
C ASN A 226 16.42 13.58 -1.88
N CYS A 227 15.32 13.87 -1.20
CA CYS A 227 15.38 14.45 0.14
C CYS A 227 15.28 13.39 1.23
N PHE A 228 15.06 12.13 0.89
CA PHE A 228 15.10 11.04 1.88
C PHE A 228 16.52 10.90 2.46
N PRO A 229 16.66 10.46 3.73
CA PRO A 229 17.95 10.26 4.37
C PRO A 229 18.96 9.47 3.51
N ILE A 230 18.52 8.39 2.85
CA ILE A 230 19.36 7.59 1.96
C ILE A 230 19.91 8.40 0.78
N ALA A 231 19.09 9.22 0.14
CA ALA A 231 19.51 9.99 -1.01
C ALA A 231 20.48 11.10 -0.61
N ARG A 232 20.20 11.79 0.49
CA ARG A 232 21.06 12.85 1.04
C ARG A 232 22.43 12.34 1.48
N MET A 233 22.49 11.14 2.04
CA MET A 233 23.74 10.45 2.35
C MET A 233 24.58 10.21 1.09
N LEU A 234 23.95 9.75 -0.01
CA LEU A 234 24.65 9.42 -1.25
C LEU A 234 25.22 10.65 -1.98
N VAL A 235 24.62 11.82 -1.82
CA VAL A 235 25.08 13.07 -2.44
C VAL A 235 25.88 13.98 -1.48
N ASN A 236 26.50 13.42 -0.44
CA ASN A 236 27.37 14.12 0.52
C ASN A 236 26.73 15.37 1.17
N GLY A 237 25.49 15.25 1.61
CA GLY A 237 24.90 16.22 2.52
C GLY A 237 24.30 17.46 1.84
N SER A 238 23.57 17.30 0.76
CA SER A 238 22.76 18.40 0.22
C SER A 238 21.79 18.94 1.28
N SER A 239 21.65 20.26 1.34
CA SER A 239 20.61 20.89 2.19
C SER A 239 19.22 20.48 1.73
N LEU A 240 18.19 20.66 2.59
CA LEU A 240 16.82 20.37 2.21
C LEU A 240 16.36 21.17 0.97
N ASP A 241 16.78 22.42 0.85
CA ASP A 241 16.48 23.23 -0.34
C ASP A 241 17.22 22.71 -1.59
N ALA A 242 18.51 22.35 -1.46
CA ALA A 242 19.29 21.80 -2.57
C ALA A 242 18.72 20.47 -3.09
N CYS A 243 18.31 19.55 -2.22
CA CYS A 243 17.73 18.26 -2.65
C CYS A 243 16.43 18.42 -3.44
N GLN A 244 15.66 19.48 -3.20
CA GLN A 244 14.45 19.78 -3.95
C GLN A 244 14.74 20.35 -5.36
N GLU A 245 15.86 21.04 -5.53
CA GLU A 245 16.26 21.66 -6.82
C GLU A 245 16.95 20.67 -7.76
N GLU A 246 17.51 19.59 -7.26
CA GLU A 246 18.26 18.61 -8.05
C GLU A 246 17.45 17.98 -9.19
N ALA A 247 18.16 17.54 -10.25
CA ALA A 247 17.57 16.92 -11.44
C ALA A 247 16.70 15.69 -11.13
N ALA A 248 17.06 14.92 -10.10
CA ALA A 248 16.29 13.78 -9.69
C ALA A 248 14.95 14.15 -9.00
N SER A 249 14.86 15.32 -8.36
CA SER A 249 13.57 15.88 -7.91
C SER A 249 12.73 16.36 -9.09
N ALA A 250 13.33 16.64 -10.26
CA ALA A 250 12.59 16.99 -11.46
C ALA A 250 11.70 15.82 -11.93
N ILE A 251 12.14 14.56 -11.81
CA ILE A 251 11.34 13.42 -12.24
C ILE A 251 10.12 13.22 -11.34
N ALA A 252 10.26 13.38 -10.01
CA ALA A 252 9.12 13.35 -9.09
C ALA A 252 8.10 14.43 -9.44
N ARG A 253 8.56 15.66 -9.76
CA ARG A 253 7.69 16.77 -10.21
C ARG A 253 7.02 16.47 -11.55
N LEU A 254 7.70 15.80 -12.50
CA LEU A 254 7.08 15.36 -13.76
C LEU A 254 5.98 14.35 -13.51
N HIS A 255 6.23 13.31 -12.68
CA HIS A 255 5.22 12.34 -12.27
C HIS A 255 4.03 13.04 -11.60
N ASN A 256 4.28 13.92 -10.65
CA ASN A 256 3.25 14.60 -9.86
C ASN A 256 2.41 15.59 -10.70
N ARG A 257 2.86 15.99 -11.87
CA ARG A 257 2.05 16.72 -12.88
C ARG A 257 1.28 15.76 -13.80
N ALA A 258 1.88 14.63 -14.17
CA ALA A 258 1.26 13.67 -15.08
C ALA A 258 0.13 12.86 -14.42
N LEU A 259 0.30 12.47 -13.15
CA LEU A 259 -0.67 11.66 -12.40
C LEU A 259 -2.07 12.31 -12.34
N PRO A 260 -2.27 13.56 -11.87
CA PRO A 260 -3.58 14.18 -11.85
C PRO A 260 -4.19 14.35 -13.25
N THR A 261 -3.36 14.62 -14.27
CA THR A 261 -3.82 14.71 -15.66
C THR A 261 -4.39 13.37 -16.13
N MET A 262 -3.73 12.26 -15.85
CA MET A 262 -4.21 10.92 -16.16
C MET A 262 -5.50 10.60 -15.39
N LEU A 263 -5.58 10.90 -14.09
CA LEU A 263 -6.77 10.65 -13.26
C LEU A 263 -7.98 11.43 -13.74
N GLN A 264 -7.82 12.71 -14.10
CA GLN A 264 -8.89 13.53 -14.69
C GLN A 264 -9.39 12.96 -16.04
N LYS A 265 -8.46 12.44 -16.86
CA LYS A 265 -8.81 11.75 -18.11
C LYS A 265 -9.66 10.50 -17.84
N LEU A 266 -9.25 9.67 -16.89
CA LEU A 266 -9.99 8.47 -16.49
C LEU A 266 -11.38 8.83 -15.92
N GLU A 267 -11.49 9.88 -15.10
CA GLU A 267 -12.79 10.30 -14.56
C GLU A 267 -13.78 10.71 -15.67
N LYS A 268 -13.28 11.34 -16.75
CA LYS A 268 -14.10 11.69 -17.91
C LYS A 268 -14.50 10.47 -18.76
N GLN A 269 -13.64 9.46 -18.83
CA GLN A 269 -13.81 8.30 -19.70
C GLN A 269 -14.57 7.15 -19.03
N LEU A 270 -14.38 6.95 -17.72
CA LEU A 270 -14.87 5.80 -16.98
C LEU A 270 -16.09 6.18 -16.13
N LYS A 271 -17.24 5.67 -16.50
CA LYS A 271 -18.51 6.00 -15.80
C LYS A 271 -18.48 5.62 -14.33
N GLY A 272 -18.68 6.61 -13.46
CA GLY A 272 -18.73 6.44 -12.02
C GLY A 272 -17.36 6.31 -11.34
N PHE A 273 -16.28 6.48 -12.10
CA PHE A 273 -14.93 6.60 -11.51
C PHE A 273 -14.85 7.84 -10.63
N LYS A 274 -14.35 7.67 -9.42
CA LYS A 274 -14.07 8.74 -8.46
C LYS A 274 -12.68 8.55 -7.87
N TYR A 275 -11.98 9.65 -7.61
CA TYR A 275 -10.64 9.55 -7.05
C TYR A 275 -10.36 10.59 -5.97
N SER A 276 -9.45 10.23 -5.09
CA SER A 276 -8.76 11.08 -4.12
C SER A 276 -7.29 11.09 -4.48
N LEU A 277 -6.67 12.24 -4.57
CA LEU A 277 -5.23 12.38 -4.76
C LEU A 277 -4.67 13.24 -3.63
N THR A 278 -3.75 12.66 -2.86
CA THR A 278 -3.05 13.36 -1.77
C THR A 278 -1.67 13.79 -2.23
N ASP A 279 -1.34 15.07 -2.05
CA ASP A 279 -0.01 15.62 -2.32
C ASP A 279 0.97 15.25 -1.19
N PHE A 280 1.46 14.01 -1.26
CA PHE A 280 2.45 13.47 -0.33
C PHE A 280 3.80 14.20 -0.45
N TYR A 281 4.16 14.67 -1.67
CA TYR A 281 5.38 15.43 -1.90
C TYR A 281 5.44 16.69 -1.04
N SER A 282 4.44 17.56 -1.17
CA SER A 282 4.40 18.83 -0.44
C SER A 282 4.22 18.62 1.06
N ALA A 283 3.39 17.63 1.46
CA ALA A 283 3.18 17.30 2.86
C ALA A 283 4.47 16.81 3.54
N LEU A 284 5.26 15.96 2.89
CA LEU A 284 6.52 15.47 3.44
C LEU A 284 7.58 16.57 3.49
N VAL A 285 7.70 17.41 2.44
CA VAL A 285 8.59 18.58 2.45
C VAL A 285 8.26 19.52 3.60
N GLU A 286 6.98 19.75 3.87
CA GLU A 286 6.54 20.61 4.96
C GLU A 286 6.88 20.00 6.34
N LEU A 287 6.69 18.68 6.51
CA LEU A 287 7.10 17.97 7.72
C LEU A 287 8.62 18.07 7.95
N MET A 288 9.40 17.89 6.91
CA MET A 288 10.87 17.98 6.99
C MET A 288 11.32 19.41 7.35
N LYS A 289 10.70 20.43 6.75
CA LYS A 289 11.10 21.84 6.91
C LYS A 289 10.62 22.44 8.24
N TYR A 290 9.49 22.00 8.73
CA TYR A 290 8.85 22.54 9.93
C TYR A 290 8.38 21.44 10.88
N PRO A 291 9.29 20.53 11.32
CA PRO A 291 8.92 19.36 12.09
C PRO A 291 8.18 19.71 13.40
N SER A 292 8.63 20.76 14.09
CA SER A 292 8.02 21.21 15.36
C SER A 292 6.57 21.68 15.22
N LYS A 293 6.16 22.17 14.05
CA LYS A 293 4.76 22.51 13.75
C LYS A 293 3.82 21.32 13.86
N TYR A 294 4.36 20.12 13.65
CA TYR A 294 3.63 18.86 13.62
C TYR A 294 3.96 17.92 14.78
N GLY A 295 4.70 18.42 15.77
CA GLY A 295 5.05 17.67 16.99
C GLY A 295 6.29 16.78 16.88
N PHE A 296 7.09 16.93 15.80
CA PHE A 296 8.37 16.27 15.64
C PHE A 296 9.51 17.20 16.04
N LEU A 297 10.66 16.63 16.44
CA LEU A 297 11.89 17.39 16.68
C LEU A 297 12.87 17.27 15.51
N GLU A 298 12.80 16.17 14.75
CA GLU A 298 13.75 15.82 13.69
C GLU A 298 13.02 15.46 12.38
N GLY A 299 13.28 16.22 11.33
CA GLY A 299 12.66 16.06 10.02
C GLY A 299 13.57 15.52 8.94
N GLU A 300 14.88 15.44 9.19
CA GLU A 300 15.89 15.22 8.15
C GLU A 300 16.73 13.96 8.38
N VAL A 301 16.96 13.59 9.64
CA VAL A 301 17.72 12.41 10.06
C VAL A 301 16.78 11.27 10.38
N ALA A 302 17.12 10.05 9.99
CA ALA A 302 16.33 8.86 10.37
C ALA A 302 16.54 8.51 11.86
N CYS A 303 15.53 7.91 12.47
CA CYS A 303 15.63 7.39 13.84
C CYS A 303 16.56 6.16 13.91
N CYS A 304 16.53 5.29 12.89
CA CYS A 304 17.26 4.03 12.84
C CYS A 304 18.11 3.95 11.58
N GLY A 305 19.42 3.71 11.74
CA GLY A 305 20.38 3.53 10.67
C GLY A 305 21.76 4.01 11.06
N GLY A 306 22.68 4.03 10.11
CA GLY A 306 24.05 4.53 10.26
C GLY A 306 24.42 5.55 9.20
N GLY A 307 25.66 6.07 9.25
CA GLY A 307 26.17 7.03 8.30
C GLY A 307 25.57 8.44 8.42
N ALA A 308 25.86 9.29 7.45
CA ALA A 308 25.29 10.64 7.41
C ALA A 308 23.76 10.55 7.28
N TYR A 309 23.04 11.38 8.05
CA TYR A 309 21.56 11.36 8.15
C TYR A 309 20.97 10.03 8.64
N ARG A 310 21.78 9.10 9.16
CA ARG A 310 21.40 7.67 9.35
C ARG A 310 20.78 7.10 8.07
N GLY A 311 21.33 7.50 6.93
CA GLY A 311 20.81 7.25 5.59
C GLY A 311 21.23 5.91 5.00
N ASP A 312 22.16 5.17 5.62
CA ASP A 312 22.46 3.83 5.13
C ASP A 312 21.31 2.84 5.47
N ASN A 313 21.24 1.77 4.72
CA ASN A 313 20.16 0.80 4.88
C ASN A 313 20.48 -0.23 5.98
N SER A 314 21.07 0.19 7.11
CA SER A 314 21.58 -0.66 8.17
C SER A 314 20.60 -0.92 9.32
N CYS A 315 19.47 -0.23 9.38
CA CYS A 315 18.50 -0.39 10.45
C CYS A 315 18.21 -1.88 10.73
N GLY A 316 18.45 -2.32 11.98
CA GLY A 316 18.30 -3.69 12.44
C GLY A 316 19.46 -4.62 12.13
N GLY A 317 20.56 -4.16 11.50
CA GLY A 317 21.79 -4.92 11.32
C GLY A 317 21.69 -6.16 10.42
N LYS A 318 20.63 -6.30 9.58
CA LYS A 318 20.37 -7.53 8.82
C LYS A 318 20.61 -7.39 7.31
N ARG A 319 21.02 -6.21 6.83
CA ARG A 319 21.16 -5.90 5.39
C ARG A 319 22.61 -5.77 4.94
N GLY A 320 23.53 -6.51 5.60
CA GLY A 320 24.95 -6.53 5.27
C GLY A 320 25.79 -5.46 6.00
N ILE A 321 25.18 -4.55 6.73
CA ILE A 321 25.78 -3.60 7.65
C ILE A 321 25.20 -3.92 9.03
N GLU A 322 26.03 -4.36 9.96
CA GLU A 322 25.58 -4.80 11.30
C GLU A 322 25.40 -3.63 12.26
N GLU A 323 26.24 -2.59 12.14
CA GLU A 323 26.22 -1.42 13.01
C GLU A 323 25.11 -0.45 12.57
N PHE A 324 24.29 -0.05 13.54
CA PHE A 324 23.27 0.97 13.38
C PHE A 324 23.01 1.67 14.72
N GLU A 325 22.50 2.87 14.63
CA GLU A 325 21.99 3.62 15.78
C GLU A 325 20.46 3.56 15.78
N LEU A 326 19.87 3.60 16.99
CA LEU A 326 18.44 3.78 17.20
C LEU A 326 18.25 5.01 18.11
N CYS A 327 17.35 5.90 17.73
CA CYS A 327 17.06 7.09 18.52
C CYS A 327 16.36 6.75 19.85
N ASP A 328 16.46 7.64 20.84
CA ASP A 328 15.86 7.45 22.16
C ASP A 328 14.32 7.52 22.14
N ASN A 329 13.76 8.46 21.33
CA ASN A 329 12.32 8.63 21.19
C ASN A 329 11.92 8.68 19.70
N ILE A 330 11.31 7.61 19.22
CA ILE A 330 10.92 7.45 17.82
C ILE A 330 9.88 8.50 17.40
N ASN A 331 9.02 8.93 18.32
CA ASN A 331 7.97 9.91 18.02
C ASN A 331 8.51 11.31 17.70
N ASP A 332 9.77 11.59 18.01
CA ASP A 332 10.43 12.87 17.67
C ASP A 332 10.85 12.94 16.21
N TYR A 333 10.84 11.83 15.48
CA TYR A 333 11.40 11.70 14.12
C TYR A 333 10.32 11.56 13.06
N VAL A 334 10.52 12.21 11.91
CA VAL A 334 9.68 12.01 10.72
C VAL A 334 10.02 10.67 10.05
N PHE A 335 11.31 10.35 9.93
CA PHE A 335 11.78 9.11 9.32
C PHE A 335 12.14 8.06 10.38
N PHE A 336 11.63 6.83 10.19
CA PHE A 336 12.06 5.69 10.99
C PHE A 336 13.38 5.13 10.50
N ASP A 337 13.47 4.74 9.23
CA ASP A 337 14.71 4.31 8.59
C ASP A 337 15.11 5.26 7.45
N SER A 338 16.11 4.88 6.67
CA SER A 338 16.67 5.71 5.61
C SER A 338 15.67 6.19 4.54
N SER A 339 14.47 5.62 4.47
CA SER A 339 13.49 5.90 3.39
C SER A 339 12.03 5.91 3.84
N HIS A 340 11.73 5.49 5.06
CA HIS A 340 10.36 5.25 5.49
C HIS A 340 9.97 6.10 6.70
N PRO A 341 8.72 6.56 6.77
CA PRO A 341 8.23 7.35 7.90
C PRO A 341 8.08 6.50 9.18
N THR A 342 8.17 7.17 10.32
CA THR A 342 7.73 6.59 11.60
C THR A 342 6.22 6.33 11.60
N GLU A 343 5.73 5.53 12.57
CA GLU A 343 4.30 5.33 12.78
C GLU A 343 3.55 6.66 12.94
N THR A 344 4.13 7.59 13.72
CA THR A 344 3.54 8.93 13.94
C THR A 344 3.44 9.74 12.66
N ALA A 345 4.47 9.72 11.81
CA ALA A 345 4.43 10.39 10.51
C ALA A 345 3.47 9.68 9.54
N ALA A 346 3.40 8.35 9.55
CA ALA A 346 2.44 7.59 8.77
C ALA A 346 0.98 7.93 9.16
N GLN A 347 0.70 8.12 10.45
CA GLN A 347 -0.60 8.59 10.94
C GLN A 347 -0.95 9.99 10.40
N HIS A 348 0.03 10.90 10.37
CA HIS A 348 -0.18 12.22 9.81
C HIS A 348 -0.58 12.15 8.33
N PHE A 349 0.15 11.39 7.50
CA PHE A 349 -0.19 11.21 6.08
C PHE A 349 -1.55 10.53 5.89
N ALA A 350 -1.87 9.50 6.67
CA ALA A 350 -3.17 8.86 6.64
C ALA A 350 -4.31 9.85 6.99
N SER A 351 -4.09 10.75 7.94
CA SER A 351 -5.04 11.81 8.29
C SER A 351 -5.28 12.78 7.14
N LEU A 352 -4.22 13.18 6.42
CA LEU A 352 -4.34 14.00 5.21
C LEU A 352 -5.12 13.28 4.11
N MET A 353 -4.87 11.99 3.89
CA MET A 353 -5.65 11.19 2.94
C MET A 353 -7.11 11.08 3.36
N TRP A 354 -7.39 10.94 4.67
CA TRP A 354 -8.72 10.69 5.19
C TRP A 354 -9.61 11.93 5.22
N THR A 355 -9.11 13.05 5.77
CA THR A 355 -9.87 14.29 5.96
C THR A 355 -9.16 15.53 5.47
N GLY A 356 -8.03 15.41 4.77
CA GLY A 356 -7.29 16.55 4.25
C GLY A 356 -8.18 17.50 3.45
N ASN A 357 -7.88 18.79 3.57
CA ASN A 357 -8.52 19.84 2.79
C ASN A 357 -7.96 19.86 1.35
N SER A 358 -8.51 20.75 0.52
CA SER A 358 -8.15 20.88 -0.89
C SER A 358 -6.69 21.26 -1.15
N ASP A 359 -5.96 21.72 -0.13
CA ASP A 359 -4.54 22.10 -0.30
C ASP A 359 -3.66 20.85 -0.46
N PHE A 360 -4.01 19.76 0.24
CA PHE A 360 -3.26 18.51 0.18
C PHE A 360 -4.01 17.35 -0.45
N THR A 361 -5.36 17.33 -0.44
CA THR A 361 -6.13 16.18 -0.91
C THR A 361 -7.34 16.63 -1.72
N HIS A 362 -7.39 16.25 -3.00
CA HIS A 362 -8.46 16.65 -3.93
C HIS A 362 -8.67 15.59 -5.04
N PRO A 363 -9.78 15.60 -5.82
CA PRO A 363 -10.98 16.41 -5.59
C PRO A 363 -11.83 15.92 -4.41
N TYR A 364 -11.63 14.67 -3.99
CA TYR A 364 -12.26 14.07 -2.81
C TYR A 364 -11.18 13.61 -1.83
N ASN A 365 -11.51 13.50 -0.54
CA ASN A 365 -10.71 12.76 0.44
C ASN A 365 -11.27 11.34 0.62
N LEU A 366 -10.52 10.45 1.29
CA LEU A 366 -10.93 9.05 1.44
C LEU A 366 -12.24 8.91 2.23
N LYS A 367 -12.47 9.73 3.25
CA LYS A 367 -13.72 9.72 4.02
C LYS A 367 -14.93 9.99 3.12
N GLN A 368 -14.80 10.91 2.16
CA GLN A 368 -15.87 11.17 1.19
C GLN A 368 -16.07 9.96 0.27
N LEU A 369 -14.99 9.33 -0.21
CA LEU A 369 -15.09 8.12 -1.03
C LEU A 369 -15.75 6.95 -0.30
N PHE A 370 -15.46 6.73 0.97
CA PHE A 370 -16.12 5.69 1.77
C PHE A 370 -17.60 5.96 2.00
N ASN A 371 -18.01 7.23 2.05
CA ASN A 371 -19.39 7.64 2.31
C ASN A 371 -20.27 7.75 1.05
N MET A 372 -19.69 7.70 -0.15
CA MET A 372 -20.40 7.59 -1.42
C MET A 372 -20.93 6.16 -1.64
#